data_b452d72bf98435cbe8e633bb427e77b7
#
_entry.id   b452d72bf98435cbe8e633bb427e77b7
#
_cell.length_a   1.000
_cell.length_b   1.000
_cell.length_c   1.000
_cell.angle_alpha   90.00
_cell.angle_beta   90.00
_cell.angle_gamma   90.00
#
_symmetry.space_group_name_H-M   'P 1'
#
loop_
_entity.id
_entity.type
_entity.pdbx_description
1 polymer ?
#
loop_
_entity_poly.entity_id
_entity_poly.type
_entity_poly.pdbx_seq_one_letter_code
_entity_poly.pdbx_strand_id
1 'polypeptide(L)'
;MNKPEPRIGADPDEMILLEHLPFITDNGIASRARIGLMVLATDYTIEHEWRQIMAGIAGVALYESRILNDTQITPETLRAMEPRIAAATDVILPGAPLDVVAYGCTSASMAIGEEK
;
A
#
# COMPACT_ATOMS: atom_id res chain seq x y z
N MET A 1 -44.41 -1.87 17.22
CA MET A 1 -44.12 -3.02 16.36
C MET A 1 -42.75 -3.56 16.75
N ASN A 2 -42.69 -4.71 17.43
CA ASN A 2 -41.42 -5.33 17.85
C ASN A 2 -40.64 -5.81 16.63
N LYS A 3 -39.45 -5.29 16.43
CA LYS A 3 -38.49 -5.91 15.51
C LYS A 3 -38.09 -7.27 16.10
N PRO A 4 -38.06 -8.32 15.32
CA PRO A 4 -37.54 -9.60 15.78
C PRO A 4 -36.05 -9.45 16.15
N GLU A 5 -35.69 -9.89 17.36
CA GLU A 5 -34.28 -10.02 17.74
C GLU A 5 -33.61 -11.10 16.87
N PRO A 6 -32.36 -10.88 16.44
CA PRO A 6 -31.63 -11.89 15.70
C PRO A 6 -31.38 -13.11 16.61
N ARG A 7 -31.93 -14.27 16.23
CA ARG A 7 -31.64 -15.53 16.90
C ARG A 7 -30.28 -16.06 16.45
N ILE A 8 -29.30 -15.95 17.31
CA ILE A 8 -28.01 -16.59 17.14
C ILE A 8 -28.20 -18.04 17.63
N GLY A 9 -28.13 -19.02 16.71
CA GLY A 9 -28.21 -20.44 17.06
C GLY A 9 -29.07 -21.27 16.12
N ALA A 10 -29.22 -20.87 14.88
CA ALA A 10 -29.89 -21.63 13.86
C ALA A 10 -28.95 -22.60 13.13
N ASP A 11 -29.54 -23.65 12.56
CA ASP A 11 -28.94 -24.67 11.71
C ASP A 11 -27.79 -24.13 10.84
N PRO A 12 -26.61 -24.78 10.83
CA PRO A 12 -25.49 -24.34 10.00
C PRO A 12 -25.78 -24.30 8.49
N ASP A 13 -26.86 -24.96 8.07
CA ASP A 13 -27.31 -24.96 6.67
C ASP A 13 -28.36 -23.87 6.38
N GLU A 14 -28.82 -23.11 7.37
CA GLU A 14 -29.76 -22.01 7.18
C GLU A 14 -29.01 -20.72 6.83
N MET A 15 -29.08 -20.32 5.56
CA MET A 15 -28.54 -19.04 5.10
C MET A 15 -29.37 -17.88 5.67
N ILE A 16 -28.75 -17.07 6.53
CA ILE A 16 -29.37 -15.84 7.06
C ILE A 16 -29.11 -14.71 6.06
N LEU A 17 -30.15 -14.29 5.36
CA LEU A 17 -30.08 -13.08 4.52
C LEU A 17 -30.46 -11.86 5.35
N LEU A 18 -29.49 -10.98 5.56
CA LEU A 18 -29.71 -9.69 6.20
C LEU A 18 -29.66 -8.59 5.14
N GLU A 19 -30.81 -7.97 4.87
CA GLU A 19 -30.90 -6.83 3.95
C GLU A 19 -30.79 -5.51 4.73
N HIS A 20 -30.21 -4.53 4.10
CA HIS A 20 -30.14 -3.15 4.62
C HIS A 20 -29.54 -3.01 6.03
N LEU A 21 -28.38 -3.66 6.24
CA LEU A 21 -27.63 -3.46 7.48
C LEU A 21 -27.27 -1.98 7.64
N PRO A 22 -27.56 -1.37 8.79
CA PRO A 22 -27.17 0.01 9.05
C PRO A 22 -25.64 0.09 9.14
N PHE A 23 -25.05 1.01 8.42
CA PHE A 23 -23.63 1.32 8.50
C PHE A 23 -23.41 2.83 8.38
N ILE A 24 -22.29 3.27 8.90
CA ILE A 24 -21.76 4.61 8.68
C ILE A 24 -20.40 4.50 8.04
N THR A 25 -20.08 5.42 7.15
CA THR A 25 -18.75 5.53 6.55
C THR A 25 -17.93 6.55 7.32
N ASP A 26 -16.67 6.25 7.52
CA ASP A 26 -15.67 7.19 8.01
C ASP A 26 -14.83 7.74 6.85
N ASN A 27 -13.78 8.49 7.16
CA ASN A 27 -12.86 9.02 6.16
C ASN A 27 -11.77 8.00 5.73
N GLY A 28 -11.88 6.75 6.19
CA GLY A 28 -10.93 5.67 5.90
C GLY A 28 -9.57 5.84 6.58
N ILE A 29 -8.71 4.85 6.34
CA ILE A 29 -7.38 4.77 6.96
C ILE A 29 -6.42 5.87 6.50
N ALA A 30 -6.66 6.45 5.32
CA ALA A 30 -5.83 7.47 4.69
C ALA A 30 -6.51 8.84 4.68
N SER A 31 -7.17 9.22 5.78
CA SER A 31 -7.94 10.46 5.86
C SER A 31 -7.09 11.73 5.73
N ARG A 32 -5.77 11.64 5.94
CA ARG A 32 -4.84 12.77 5.87
C ARG A 32 -3.84 12.66 4.73
N ALA A 33 -3.29 11.47 4.47
CA ALA A 33 -2.32 11.27 3.38
C ALA A 33 -2.21 9.82 2.94
N ARG A 34 -1.88 9.65 1.65
CA ARG A 34 -1.52 8.38 1.01
C ARG A 34 -0.09 8.45 0.54
N ILE A 35 0.76 7.61 1.10
CA ILE A 35 2.17 7.48 0.72
C ILE A 35 2.32 6.24 -0.13
N GLY A 36 2.85 6.39 -1.35
CA GLY A 36 3.31 5.28 -2.18
C GLY A 36 4.76 4.95 -1.87
N LEU A 37 5.12 3.68 -1.74
CA LEU A 37 6.49 3.23 -1.55
C LEU A 37 6.85 2.17 -2.59
N MET A 38 7.87 2.46 -3.41
CA MET A 38 8.48 1.45 -4.26
C MET A 38 9.59 0.74 -3.49
N VAL A 39 9.44 -0.57 -3.34
CA VAL A 39 10.34 -1.44 -2.60
C VAL A 39 11.15 -2.29 -3.58
N LEU A 40 12.46 -2.43 -3.36
CA LEU A 40 13.25 -3.36 -4.17
C LEU A 40 12.73 -4.79 -4.00
N ALA A 41 12.68 -5.55 -5.09
CA ALA A 41 12.22 -6.95 -5.05
C ALA A 41 13.03 -7.82 -4.09
N THR A 42 14.28 -7.45 -3.83
CA THR A 42 15.19 -8.13 -2.90
C THR A 42 15.16 -7.60 -1.46
N ASP A 43 14.47 -6.49 -1.21
CA ASP A 43 14.36 -5.91 0.13
C ASP A 43 13.29 -6.66 0.95
N TYR A 44 13.61 -7.00 2.18
CA TYR A 44 12.70 -7.68 3.12
C TYR A 44 12.61 -6.97 4.48
N THR A 45 13.10 -5.73 4.58
CA THR A 45 13.13 -4.96 5.83
C THR A 45 12.38 -3.65 5.76
N ILE A 46 12.47 -2.92 4.64
CA ILE A 46 11.99 -1.55 4.50
C ILE A 46 10.48 -1.41 4.79
N GLU A 47 9.66 -2.35 4.35
CA GLU A 47 8.21 -2.33 4.62
C GLU A 47 7.92 -2.40 6.12
N HIS A 48 8.64 -3.26 6.84
CA HIS A 48 8.52 -3.40 8.29
C HIS A 48 8.97 -2.12 9.00
N GLU A 49 10.11 -1.58 8.60
CA GLU A 49 10.67 -0.34 9.17
C GLU A 49 9.75 0.85 8.98
N TRP A 50 9.19 1.01 7.77
CA TRP A 50 8.23 2.07 7.50
C TRP A 50 6.97 1.94 8.37
N ARG A 51 6.44 0.71 8.52
CA ARG A 51 5.28 0.49 9.40
C ARG A 51 5.58 0.82 10.85
N GLN A 52 6.79 0.55 11.32
CA GLN A 52 7.20 0.94 12.67
C GLN A 52 7.32 2.45 12.82
N ILE A 53 7.95 3.13 11.86
CA ILE A 53 8.09 4.60 11.86
C ILE A 53 6.71 5.28 11.80
N MET A 54 5.81 4.73 11.00
CA MET A 54 4.47 5.27 10.81
C MET A 54 3.48 4.87 11.92
N ALA A 55 3.86 3.96 12.78
CA ALA A 55 3.01 3.53 13.90
C ALA A 55 2.64 4.73 14.79
N GLY A 56 1.37 4.93 15.03
CA GLY A 56 0.87 6.06 15.81
C GLY A 56 0.63 7.35 15.03
N ILE A 57 0.93 7.39 13.73
CA ILE A 57 0.55 8.52 12.86
C ILE A 57 -0.83 8.22 12.25
N ALA A 58 -1.86 8.70 12.92
CA ALA A 58 -3.24 8.45 12.50
C ALA A 58 -3.55 9.13 11.16
N GLY A 59 -4.35 8.48 10.33
CA GLY A 59 -4.85 9.03 9.07
C GLY A 59 -3.83 9.08 7.93
N VAL A 60 -2.66 8.47 8.10
CA VAL A 60 -1.65 8.32 7.04
C VAL A 60 -1.51 6.83 6.71
N ALA A 61 -1.68 6.48 5.46
CA ALA A 61 -1.58 5.09 4.99
C ALA A 61 -0.43 4.92 3.98
N LEU A 62 0.23 3.77 4.08
CA LEU A 62 1.32 3.36 3.21
C LEU A 62 0.81 2.31 2.22
N TYR A 63 1.08 2.54 0.94
CA TYR A 63 0.75 1.64 -0.17
C TYR A 63 2.04 1.30 -0.91
N GLU A 64 2.25 0.02 -1.22
CA GLU A 64 3.55 -0.48 -1.64
C GLU A 64 3.46 -1.19 -2.99
N SER A 65 4.52 -1.08 -3.78
CA SER A 65 4.78 -1.94 -4.92
C SER A 65 6.23 -2.40 -4.90
N ARG A 66 6.55 -3.47 -5.66
CA ARG A 66 7.92 -3.94 -5.77
C ARG A 66 8.47 -3.69 -7.17
N ILE A 67 9.73 -3.22 -7.20
CA ILE A 67 10.47 -3.00 -8.43
C ILE A 67 11.57 -4.04 -8.56
N LEU A 68 11.63 -4.69 -9.72
CA LEU A 68 12.67 -5.67 -9.99
C LEU A 68 14.05 -5.00 -10.04
N ASN A 69 14.98 -5.54 -9.27
CA ASN A 69 16.37 -5.11 -9.22
C ASN A 69 17.30 -6.30 -9.38
N ASP A 70 18.55 -6.04 -9.76
CA ASP A 70 19.59 -7.04 -9.84
C ASP A 70 20.15 -7.35 -8.43
N THR A 71 20.68 -8.56 -8.24
CA THR A 71 21.38 -8.94 -7.02
C THR A 71 22.80 -8.40 -6.95
N GLN A 72 23.38 -8.04 -8.11
CA GLN A 72 24.67 -7.36 -8.19
C GLN A 72 24.46 -5.85 -8.21
N ILE A 73 25.22 -5.14 -7.39
CA ILE A 73 25.14 -3.67 -7.26
C ILE A 73 26.28 -3.07 -8.05
N THR A 74 25.99 -2.59 -9.25
CA THR A 74 26.89 -1.83 -10.10
C THR A 74 26.18 -0.57 -10.61
N PRO A 75 26.89 0.46 -11.09
CA PRO A 75 26.24 1.63 -11.69
C PRO A 75 25.30 1.28 -12.84
N GLU A 76 25.60 0.25 -13.62
CA GLU A 76 24.81 -0.23 -14.73
C GLU A 76 23.51 -0.87 -14.25
N THR A 77 23.58 -1.78 -13.25
CA THR A 77 22.40 -2.46 -12.71
C THR A 77 21.48 -1.49 -11.96
N LEU A 78 22.04 -0.49 -11.30
CA LEU A 78 21.29 0.58 -10.63
C LEU A 78 20.52 1.44 -11.64
N ARG A 79 21.18 1.88 -12.72
CA ARG A 79 20.53 2.66 -13.79
C ARG A 79 19.49 1.85 -14.57
N ALA A 80 19.66 0.55 -14.66
CA ALA A 80 18.70 -0.34 -15.34
C ALA A 80 17.32 -0.38 -14.67
N MET A 81 17.18 0.09 -13.45
CA MET A 81 15.89 0.22 -12.79
C MET A 81 15.07 1.42 -13.26
N GLU A 82 15.69 2.47 -13.80
CA GLU A 82 15.01 3.70 -14.23
C GLU A 82 13.77 3.44 -15.10
N PRO A 83 13.84 2.65 -16.19
CA PRO A 83 12.67 2.42 -17.04
C PRO A 83 11.54 1.62 -16.36
N ARG A 84 11.81 1.01 -15.20
CA ARG A 84 10.82 0.24 -14.45
C ARG A 84 10.06 1.08 -13.41
N ILE A 85 10.56 2.29 -13.09
CA ILE A 85 10.01 3.14 -12.03
C ILE A 85 8.56 3.52 -12.33
N ALA A 86 8.27 3.98 -13.55
CA ALA A 86 6.92 4.37 -13.94
C ALA A 86 5.93 3.22 -13.77
N ALA A 87 6.22 2.05 -14.31
CA ALA A 87 5.35 0.88 -14.20
C ALA A 87 5.16 0.40 -12.76
N ALA A 88 6.21 0.49 -11.93
CA ALA A 88 6.09 0.17 -10.50
C ALA A 88 5.23 1.18 -9.75
N THR A 89 5.29 2.45 -10.14
CA THR A 89 4.46 3.52 -9.56
C THR A 89 3.00 3.37 -9.97
N ASP A 90 2.72 3.05 -11.24
CA ASP A 90 1.37 2.95 -11.79
C ASP A 90 0.51 1.88 -11.12
N VAL A 91 1.12 0.87 -10.53
CA VAL A 91 0.41 -0.19 -9.79
C VAL A 91 0.21 0.10 -8.31
N ILE A 92 0.73 1.24 -7.81
CA ILE A 92 0.45 1.67 -6.44
C ILE A 92 -0.92 2.36 -6.41
N LEU A 93 -1.93 1.66 -5.91
CA LEU A 93 -3.28 2.18 -5.69
C LEU A 93 -3.86 2.87 -6.95
N PRO A 94 -3.96 2.18 -8.09
CA PRO A 94 -4.50 2.78 -9.31
C PRO A 94 -5.93 3.29 -9.09
N GLY A 95 -6.21 4.48 -9.62
CA GLY A 95 -7.51 5.14 -9.49
C GLY A 95 -7.70 5.97 -8.23
N ALA A 96 -6.73 6.04 -7.33
CA ALA A 96 -6.74 6.96 -6.19
C ALA A 96 -5.46 7.81 -6.17
N PRO A 97 -5.55 9.10 -5.79
CA PRO A 97 -4.37 9.96 -5.74
C PRO A 97 -3.44 9.55 -4.61
N LEU A 98 -2.14 9.59 -4.87
CA LEU A 98 -1.09 9.54 -3.86
C LEU A 98 -0.61 10.96 -3.57
N ASP A 99 -0.35 11.28 -2.30
CA ASP A 99 0.18 12.58 -1.91
C ASP A 99 1.70 12.66 -2.12
N VAL A 100 2.39 11.53 -1.97
CA VAL A 100 3.82 11.40 -2.22
C VAL A 100 4.16 9.97 -2.62
N VAL A 101 5.21 9.83 -3.44
CA VAL A 101 5.81 8.54 -3.78
C VAL A 101 7.27 8.54 -3.34
N ALA A 102 7.65 7.52 -2.59
CA ALA A 102 9.03 7.30 -2.16
C ALA A 102 9.64 6.13 -2.95
N TYR A 103 10.87 6.32 -3.41
CA TYR A 103 11.66 5.27 -4.03
C TYR A 103 12.66 4.70 -3.02
N GLY A 104 12.47 3.46 -2.62
CA GLY A 104 13.21 2.79 -1.55
C GLY A 104 14.61 2.31 -1.95
N CYS A 105 15.36 3.08 -2.74
CA CYS A 105 16.72 2.75 -3.14
C CYS A 105 17.60 4.00 -3.29
N THR A 106 18.34 4.34 -2.26
CA THR A 106 19.24 5.50 -2.25
C THR A 106 20.33 5.39 -3.32
N SER A 107 20.95 4.22 -3.46
CA SER A 107 22.02 4.01 -4.43
C SER A 107 21.55 4.18 -5.88
N ALA A 108 20.36 3.67 -6.21
CA ALA A 108 19.79 3.85 -7.54
C ALA A 108 19.39 5.31 -7.78
N SER A 109 18.79 5.97 -6.79
CA SER A 109 18.45 7.39 -6.90
C SER A 109 19.68 8.23 -7.21
N MET A 110 20.80 7.96 -6.56
CA MET A 110 22.08 8.64 -6.84
C MET A 110 22.62 8.30 -8.23
N ALA A 111 22.54 7.04 -8.67
CA ALA A 111 23.06 6.61 -9.97
C ALA A 111 22.22 7.12 -11.15
N ILE A 112 20.91 7.23 -10.98
CA ILE A 112 19.96 7.75 -11.96
C ILE A 112 20.04 9.27 -12.03
N GLY A 113 20.13 9.94 -10.87
CA GLY A 113 20.20 11.38 -10.74
C GLY A 113 18.85 12.05 -10.47
N GLU A 114 18.90 13.25 -9.92
CA GLU A 114 17.70 14.00 -9.46
C GLU A 114 16.90 14.62 -10.63
N GLU A 115 17.49 14.78 -11.80
CA GLU A 115 16.85 15.41 -12.97
C GLU A 115 15.94 14.45 -13.77
N LYS A 116 15.83 13.22 -13.32
CA LYS A 116 15.05 12.14 -13.96
C LYS A 116 13.87 11.75 -13.07
#